data_2bb616d0720568f8954d3ea615ccaabb
#
_entry.id   2bb616d0720568f8954d3ea615ccaabb
#
_cell.length_a   1.000
_cell.length_b   1.000
_cell.length_c   1.000
_cell.angle_alpha   90.00
_cell.angle_beta   90.00
_cell.angle_gamma   90.00
#
_symmetry.space_group_name_H-M   'P 1'
#
loop_
_entity.id
_entity.type
_entity.pdbx_description
1 polymer ?
#
loop_
_entity_poly.entity_id
_entity_poly.type
_entity_poly.pdbx_seq_one_letter_code
_entity_poly.pdbx_strand_id
1 'polypeptide(L)'
;MISGPPNGDPFCVLAVTQGLWGKRIAANVRRCAPAGWTVEAWPAPSRLPLVIDDPDDFLPKTLPPADLLLALGEVPGLAQLLPELARRSGAGAVIVAIDHTSAMPVGLESQLRGWLESMGVPAVFPKPLCSLTETTVGVHRRLSIYDNALIRRFAAVFGCPTFRLTIEEGRVAQAEVTRDSACGCARHVAHNLPGTPVDEAVEKAGLLHHHFPCLASMAQDPDYLDALMHVSGHLVRDAVRHELEDSLTPVAYLRPHGRVDPGKEEG
;
A
#
# COMPACT_ATOMS: atom_id res chain seq x y z
N MET A 1 -4.40 17.92 9.13
CA MET A 1 -5.77 17.41 8.92
C MET A 1 -5.87 17.05 7.44
N ILE A 2 -6.30 15.84 7.08
CA ILE A 2 -6.56 15.54 5.67
C ILE A 2 -7.84 16.30 5.33
N SER A 3 -7.78 17.19 4.34
CA SER A 3 -8.99 17.71 3.68
C SER A 3 -9.59 16.54 2.88
N GLY A 4 -10.39 15.73 3.56
CA GLY A 4 -11.15 14.65 2.92
C GLY A 4 -12.16 15.22 1.92
N PRO A 5 -12.59 14.43 0.94
CA PRO A 5 -13.70 14.84 0.07
C PRO A 5 -14.91 15.19 0.92
N PRO A 6 -15.74 16.17 0.49
CA PRO A 6 -16.91 16.63 1.25
C PRO A 6 -17.83 15.45 1.52
N ASN A 7 -18.48 15.45 2.69
CA ASN A 7 -19.43 14.46 3.25
C ASN A 7 -19.78 13.34 2.26
N GLY A 8 -18.92 12.29 2.24
CA GLY A 8 -19.06 11.25 1.24
C GLY A 8 -20.17 10.28 1.62
N ASP A 9 -20.78 9.69 0.59
CA ASP A 9 -21.72 8.58 0.73
C ASP A 9 -21.18 7.53 1.72
N PRO A 10 -22.06 6.81 2.44
CA PRO A 10 -21.65 5.73 3.33
C PRO A 10 -20.73 4.74 2.62
N PHE A 11 -19.70 4.26 3.31
CA PHE A 11 -18.76 3.27 2.78
C PHE A 11 -18.30 2.32 3.89
N CYS A 12 -18.65 1.07 3.75
CA CYS A 12 -18.36 0.05 4.74
C CYS A 12 -17.17 -0.80 4.30
N VAL A 13 -16.11 -0.80 5.10
CA VAL A 13 -14.91 -1.61 4.88
C VAL A 13 -14.86 -2.70 5.95
N LEU A 14 -14.80 -3.96 5.54
CA LEU A 14 -14.52 -5.08 6.43
C LEU A 14 -13.05 -5.48 6.30
N ALA A 15 -12.25 -5.19 7.32
CA ALA A 15 -10.86 -5.63 7.41
C ALA A 15 -10.77 -7.04 8.01
N VAL A 16 -10.34 -8.00 7.22
CA VAL A 16 -10.02 -9.36 7.67
C VAL A 16 -8.58 -9.37 8.14
N THR A 17 -8.35 -9.49 9.44
CA THR A 17 -7.03 -9.30 10.04
C THR A 17 -6.44 -10.59 10.59
N GLN A 18 -5.13 -10.78 10.40
CA GLN A 18 -4.33 -11.74 11.15
C GLN A 18 -3.16 -11.03 11.82
N GLY A 19 -2.68 -11.59 12.94
CA GLY A 19 -1.51 -11.13 13.66
C GLY A 19 -1.51 -9.64 14.02
N LEU A 20 -0.30 -9.12 14.24
CA LEU A 20 -0.09 -7.72 14.62
C LEU A 20 -0.20 -6.77 13.42
N TRP A 21 0.31 -7.19 12.27
CA TRP A 21 0.33 -6.38 11.05
C TRP A 21 -1.08 -5.99 10.60
N GLY A 22 -1.95 -6.95 10.40
CA GLY A 22 -3.33 -6.69 9.99
C GLY A 22 -4.10 -5.84 11.00
N LYS A 23 -3.93 -6.07 12.31
CA LYS A 23 -4.57 -5.29 13.37
C LYS A 23 -4.14 -3.82 13.34
N ARG A 24 -2.85 -3.54 13.12
CA ARG A 24 -2.32 -2.16 13.06
C ARG A 24 -2.84 -1.41 11.84
N ILE A 25 -2.85 -2.06 10.68
CA ILE A 25 -3.41 -1.46 9.46
C ILE A 25 -4.90 -1.16 9.66
N ALA A 26 -5.70 -2.12 10.09
CA ALA A 26 -7.13 -1.92 10.33
C ALA A 26 -7.38 -0.78 11.35
N ALA A 27 -6.60 -0.70 12.42
CA ALA A 27 -6.70 0.38 13.41
C ALA A 27 -6.36 1.75 12.81
N ASN A 28 -5.32 1.85 11.96
CA ASN A 28 -4.98 3.10 11.29
C ASN A 28 -6.06 3.50 10.29
N VAL A 29 -6.53 2.57 9.46
CA VAL A 29 -7.62 2.83 8.49
C VAL A 29 -8.87 3.32 9.22
N ARG A 30 -9.30 2.66 10.31
CA ARG A 30 -10.45 3.09 11.12
C ARG A 30 -10.27 4.51 11.68
N ARG A 31 -9.10 4.81 12.24
CA ARG A 31 -8.81 6.12 12.84
C ARG A 31 -8.79 7.25 11.83
N CYS A 32 -8.37 6.96 10.60
CA CYS A 32 -8.05 7.95 9.59
C CYS A 32 -9.03 7.96 8.42
N ALA A 33 -10.04 7.10 8.47
CA ALA A 33 -11.11 7.04 7.48
C ALA A 33 -11.87 8.37 7.42
N PRO A 34 -12.31 8.82 6.24
CA PRO A 34 -13.17 9.97 6.08
C PRO A 34 -14.50 9.83 6.86
N ALA A 35 -15.13 10.96 7.16
CA ALA A 35 -16.47 10.96 7.72
C ALA A 35 -17.44 10.20 6.79
N GLY A 36 -18.34 9.41 7.38
CA GLY A 36 -19.26 8.53 6.64
C GLY A 36 -18.72 7.13 6.35
N TRP A 37 -17.42 6.86 6.55
CA TRP A 37 -16.92 5.50 6.44
C TRP A 37 -17.12 4.72 7.74
N THR A 38 -17.50 3.45 7.60
CA THR A 38 -17.50 2.48 8.69
C THR A 38 -16.41 1.45 8.42
N VAL A 39 -15.53 1.25 9.37
CA VAL A 39 -14.43 0.28 9.25
C VAL A 39 -14.55 -0.74 10.37
N GLU A 40 -15.01 -1.93 10.02
CA GLU A 40 -15.09 -3.06 10.93
C GLU A 40 -13.91 -4.00 10.73
N ALA A 41 -13.57 -4.75 11.76
CA ALA A 41 -12.49 -5.72 11.67
C ALA A 41 -12.96 -7.09 12.17
N TRP A 42 -12.72 -8.12 11.38
CA TRP A 42 -12.88 -9.50 11.79
C TRP A 42 -11.49 -10.15 11.96
N PRO A 43 -11.14 -10.61 13.16
CA PRO A 43 -9.89 -11.32 13.40
C PRO A 43 -10.01 -12.77 12.92
N ALA A 44 -9.37 -13.09 11.80
CA ALA A 44 -9.31 -14.44 11.29
C ALA A 44 -8.42 -15.33 12.18
N PRO A 45 -8.64 -16.65 12.21
CA PRO A 45 -7.79 -17.59 12.94
C PRO A 45 -6.31 -17.45 12.53
N SER A 46 -5.41 -17.41 13.50
CA SER A 46 -3.96 -17.29 13.27
C SER A 46 -3.34 -18.56 12.70
N ARG A 47 -4.02 -19.69 12.86
CA ARG A 47 -3.61 -20.99 12.33
C ARG A 47 -4.73 -21.54 11.49
N LEU A 48 -4.43 -21.80 10.23
CA LEU A 48 -5.34 -22.41 9.27
C LEU A 48 -4.63 -23.58 8.60
N PRO A 49 -5.33 -24.66 8.27
CA PRO A 49 -4.76 -25.76 7.51
C PRO A 49 -4.39 -25.30 6.10
N LEU A 50 -3.54 -26.06 5.42
CA LEU A 50 -3.17 -25.80 4.02
C LEU A 50 -4.34 -26.03 3.08
N VAL A 51 -5.25 -26.94 3.42
CA VAL A 51 -6.47 -27.23 2.70
C VAL A 51 -7.63 -27.09 3.67
N ILE A 52 -8.64 -26.34 3.31
CA ILE A 52 -9.87 -26.13 4.06
C ILE A 52 -10.99 -26.84 3.29
N ASP A 53 -11.47 -27.94 3.87
CA ASP A 53 -12.55 -28.74 3.27
C ASP A 53 -13.90 -28.04 3.43
N ASP A 54 -14.16 -27.49 4.62
CA ASP A 54 -15.37 -26.73 4.91
C ASP A 54 -15.01 -25.34 5.50
N PRO A 55 -15.23 -24.26 4.76
CA PRO A 55 -15.01 -22.90 5.28
C PRO A 55 -15.83 -22.57 6.54
N ASP A 56 -16.98 -23.20 6.74
CA ASP A 56 -17.87 -22.93 7.87
C ASP A 56 -17.26 -23.27 9.23
N ASP A 57 -16.29 -24.18 9.26
CA ASP A 57 -15.53 -24.50 10.47
C ASP A 57 -14.70 -23.32 11.01
N PHE A 58 -14.37 -22.37 10.15
CA PHE A 58 -13.46 -21.24 10.45
C PHE A 58 -14.15 -19.89 10.40
N LEU A 59 -15.35 -19.81 9.87
CA LEU A 59 -16.05 -18.55 9.63
C LEU A 59 -17.11 -18.27 10.69
N PRO A 60 -17.34 -16.98 11.04
CA PRO A 60 -18.44 -16.61 11.91
C PRO A 60 -19.77 -16.82 11.19
N LYS A 61 -20.83 -17.11 11.95
CA LYS A 61 -22.18 -17.27 11.40
C LYS A 61 -22.70 -16.01 10.71
N THR A 62 -22.28 -14.85 11.21
CA THR A 62 -22.68 -13.53 10.68
C THR A 62 -21.45 -12.63 10.58
N LEU A 63 -21.41 -11.82 9.53
CA LEU A 63 -20.41 -10.78 9.32
C LEU A 63 -21.14 -9.43 9.17
N PRO A 64 -20.51 -8.32 9.56
CA PRO A 64 -21.04 -7.01 9.22
C PRO A 64 -21.09 -6.86 7.69
N PRO A 65 -22.13 -6.19 7.15
CA PRO A 65 -22.21 -5.90 5.73
C PRO A 65 -21.06 -4.96 5.34
N ALA A 66 -20.51 -5.15 4.14
CA ALA A 66 -19.41 -4.36 3.64
C ALA A 66 -19.52 -4.10 2.14
N ASP A 67 -19.11 -2.91 1.70
CA ASP A 67 -18.90 -2.59 0.29
C ASP A 67 -17.56 -3.15 -0.19
N LEU A 68 -16.55 -3.12 0.69
CA LEU A 68 -15.17 -3.53 0.39
C LEU A 68 -14.63 -4.47 1.47
N LEU A 69 -14.04 -5.58 1.03
CA LEU A 69 -13.26 -6.47 1.88
C LEU A 69 -11.76 -6.09 1.76
N LEU A 70 -11.12 -5.78 2.88
CA LEU A 70 -9.67 -5.57 2.96
C LEU A 70 -9.03 -6.78 3.64
N ALA A 71 -8.41 -7.66 2.86
CA ALA A 71 -7.78 -8.87 3.37
C ALA A 71 -6.32 -8.59 3.76
N LEU A 72 -6.04 -8.76 5.05
CA LEU A 72 -4.76 -8.51 5.71
C LEU A 72 -4.26 -9.83 6.32
N GLY A 73 -3.96 -10.80 5.46
CA GLY A 73 -3.58 -12.16 5.85
C GLY A 73 -2.07 -12.32 6.06
N GLU A 74 -1.72 -13.19 7.02
CA GLU A 74 -0.33 -13.58 7.31
C GLU A 74 -0.05 -15.05 6.97
N VAL A 75 -1.09 -15.84 6.68
CA VAL A 75 -0.95 -17.27 6.32
C VAL A 75 -1.75 -17.62 5.06
N PRO A 76 -1.24 -18.58 4.24
CA PRO A 76 -1.88 -18.93 2.96
C PRO A 76 -3.33 -19.44 3.08
N GLY A 77 -3.65 -20.16 4.16
CA GLY A 77 -4.98 -20.70 4.39
C GLY A 77 -6.10 -19.66 4.40
N LEU A 78 -5.79 -18.38 4.71
CA LEU A 78 -6.80 -17.32 4.70
C LEU A 78 -7.38 -17.09 3.30
N ALA A 79 -6.58 -17.25 2.24
CA ALA A 79 -7.05 -17.06 0.88
C ALA A 79 -8.28 -17.93 0.54
N GLN A 80 -8.36 -19.14 1.11
CA GLN A 80 -9.47 -20.07 0.86
C GLN A 80 -10.77 -19.64 1.53
N LEU A 81 -10.70 -18.77 2.53
CA LEU A 81 -11.87 -18.22 3.22
C LEU A 81 -12.41 -16.95 2.56
N LEU A 82 -11.59 -16.23 1.76
CA LEU A 82 -11.95 -14.92 1.22
C LEU A 82 -13.19 -14.94 0.30
N PRO A 83 -13.41 -15.93 -0.57
CA PRO A 83 -14.63 -16.02 -1.36
C PRO A 83 -15.89 -16.07 -0.50
N GLU A 84 -15.90 -16.91 0.52
CA GLU A 84 -17.04 -17.03 1.42
C GLU A 84 -17.22 -15.82 2.32
N LEU A 85 -16.12 -15.18 2.76
CA LEU A 85 -16.14 -13.91 3.48
C LEU A 85 -16.76 -12.79 2.64
N ALA A 86 -16.38 -12.70 1.36
CA ALA A 86 -16.96 -11.73 0.42
C ALA A 86 -18.47 -11.98 0.24
N ARG A 87 -18.85 -13.24 0.05
CA ARG A 87 -20.26 -13.62 -0.11
C ARG A 87 -21.09 -13.27 1.14
N ARG A 88 -20.61 -13.61 2.34
CA ARG A 88 -21.35 -13.38 3.60
C ARG A 88 -21.45 -11.91 3.98
N SER A 89 -20.43 -11.13 3.71
CA SER A 89 -20.44 -9.68 3.97
C SER A 89 -21.15 -8.89 2.87
N GLY A 90 -21.42 -9.50 1.71
CA GLY A 90 -21.96 -8.81 0.54
C GLY A 90 -20.96 -7.86 -0.12
N ALA A 91 -19.64 -8.04 0.12
CA ALA A 91 -18.61 -7.16 -0.41
C ALA A 91 -18.60 -7.15 -1.95
N GLY A 92 -18.72 -5.97 -2.53
CA GLY A 92 -18.71 -5.76 -3.98
C GLY A 92 -17.30 -5.72 -4.59
N ALA A 93 -16.24 -5.70 -3.77
CA ALA A 93 -14.86 -5.78 -4.22
C ALA A 93 -13.93 -6.26 -3.09
N VAL A 94 -12.73 -6.73 -3.44
CA VAL A 94 -11.73 -7.23 -2.50
C VAL A 94 -10.36 -6.62 -2.79
N ILE A 95 -9.68 -6.13 -1.75
CA ILE A 95 -8.25 -5.79 -1.77
C ILE A 95 -7.52 -6.86 -0.96
N VAL A 96 -6.63 -7.61 -1.58
CA VAL A 96 -5.81 -8.64 -0.94
C VAL A 96 -4.39 -8.13 -0.80
N ALA A 97 -4.03 -7.65 0.37
CA ALA A 97 -2.71 -7.08 0.63
C ALA A 97 -1.64 -8.17 0.70
N ILE A 98 -0.52 -7.97 -0.01
CA ILE A 98 0.62 -8.89 -0.01
C ILE A 98 1.85 -8.15 0.50
N ASP A 99 2.04 -8.11 1.81
CA ASP A 99 3.25 -7.57 2.44
C ASP A 99 4.22 -8.69 2.87
N HIS A 100 3.79 -9.95 2.68
CA HIS A 100 4.57 -11.17 2.88
C HIS A 100 4.28 -12.17 1.76
N THR A 101 5.28 -12.48 0.94
CA THR A 101 5.12 -13.43 -0.18
C THR A 101 4.71 -14.83 0.27
N SER A 102 5.16 -15.26 1.46
CA SER A 102 4.76 -16.55 2.04
C SER A 102 3.27 -16.64 2.39
N ALA A 103 2.62 -15.51 2.65
CA ALA A 103 1.19 -15.48 2.93
C ALA A 103 0.32 -15.62 1.65
N MET A 104 0.88 -15.24 0.50
CA MET A 104 0.20 -15.32 -0.80
C MET A 104 1.18 -15.77 -1.89
N PRO A 105 1.51 -17.07 -1.98
CA PRO A 105 2.29 -17.62 -3.10
C PRO A 105 1.59 -17.35 -4.44
N VAL A 106 2.37 -17.19 -5.52
CA VAL A 106 1.87 -16.83 -6.87
C VAL A 106 0.76 -17.77 -7.36
N GLY A 107 0.91 -19.08 -7.13
CA GLY A 107 -0.13 -20.06 -7.53
C GLY A 107 -1.45 -19.85 -6.78
N LEU A 108 -1.37 -19.53 -5.49
CA LEU A 108 -2.55 -19.25 -4.65
C LEU A 108 -3.21 -17.91 -5.03
N GLU A 109 -2.41 -16.88 -5.36
CA GLU A 109 -2.92 -15.60 -5.89
C GLU A 109 -3.77 -15.84 -7.14
N SER A 110 -3.25 -16.65 -8.10
CA SER A 110 -3.96 -16.95 -9.34
C SER A 110 -5.26 -17.74 -9.08
N GLN A 111 -5.24 -18.70 -8.17
CA GLN A 111 -6.44 -19.45 -7.77
C GLN A 111 -7.49 -18.55 -7.14
N LEU A 112 -7.10 -17.74 -6.15
CA LEU A 112 -8.01 -16.82 -5.47
C LEU A 112 -8.63 -15.82 -6.45
N ARG A 113 -7.83 -15.29 -7.36
CA ARG A 113 -8.31 -14.41 -8.43
C ARG A 113 -9.41 -15.10 -9.24
N GLY A 114 -9.17 -16.33 -9.72
CA GLY A 114 -10.14 -17.10 -10.46
C GLY A 114 -11.42 -17.39 -9.66
N TRP A 115 -11.31 -17.69 -8.36
CA TRP A 115 -12.49 -17.91 -7.51
C TRP A 115 -13.34 -16.64 -7.37
N LEU A 116 -12.73 -15.48 -7.09
CA LEU A 116 -13.45 -14.21 -6.96
C LEU A 116 -14.05 -13.75 -8.30
N GLU A 117 -13.32 -13.89 -9.39
CA GLU A 117 -13.82 -13.61 -10.74
C GLU A 117 -15.05 -14.46 -11.10
N SER A 118 -15.04 -15.77 -10.77
CA SER A 118 -16.18 -16.66 -10.99
C SER A 118 -17.45 -16.25 -10.22
N MET A 119 -17.27 -15.51 -9.12
CA MET A 119 -18.35 -14.95 -8.32
C MET A 119 -18.77 -13.54 -8.78
N GLY A 120 -18.09 -12.95 -9.77
CA GLY A 120 -18.30 -11.59 -10.21
C GLY A 120 -17.81 -10.54 -9.19
N VAL A 121 -16.87 -10.89 -8.31
CA VAL A 121 -16.30 -9.99 -7.30
C VAL A 121 -14.92 -9.51 -7.76
N PRO A 122 -14.78 -8.25 -8.19
CA PRO A 122 -13.50 -7.68 -8.57
C PRO A 122 -12.50 -7.69 -7.42
N ALA A 123 -11.25 -8.06 -7.73
CA ALA A 123 -10.20 -8.11 -6.74
C ALA A 123 -8.85 -7.57 -7.25
N VAL A 124 -8.11 -6.88 -6.37
CA VAL A 124 -6.73 -6.45 -6.62
C VAL A 124 -5.78 -6.99 -5.55
N PHE A 125 -4.52 -7.19 -5.94
CA PHE A 125 -3.50 -7.83 -5.12
C PHE A 125 -2.27 -6.92 -5.00
N PRO A 126 -2.36 -5.79 -4.26
CA PRO A 126 -1.25 -4.88 -4.10
C PRO A 126 -0.08 -5.56 -3.34
N LYS A 127 1.10 -5.45 -3.92
CA LYS A 127 2.35 -5.99 -3.40
C LYS A 127 3.46 -4.94 -3.56
N PRO A 128 3.87 -4.28 -2.46
CA PRO A 128 3.24 -4.22 -1.14
C PRO A 128 1.89 -3.49 -1.15
N LEU A 129 1.14 -3.52 -0.03
CA LEU A 129 -0.17 -2.84 0.06
C LEU A 129 -0.11 -1.37 -0.35
N CYS A 130 0.95 -0.65 0.02
CA CYS A 130 1.17 0.74 -0.35
C CYS A 130 1.55 0.97 -1.83
N SER A 131 1.50 -0.05 -2.69
CA SER A 131 1.59 0.11 -4.15
C SER A 131 0.25 0.35 -4.84
N LEU A 132 -0.85 0.39 -4.08
CA LEU A 132 -2.18 0.65 -4.61
C LEU A 132 -2.36 2.15 -4.89
N THR A 133 -2.78 2.49 -6.11
CA THR A 133 -3.26 3.82 -6.49
C THR A 133 -4.72 3.76 -6.91
N GLU A 134 -5.31 4.85 -7.32
CA GLU A 134 -6.71 4.90 -7.77
C GLU A 134 -6.97 4.15 -9.08
N THR A 135 -5.95 3.88 -9.87
CA THR A 135 -6.06 3.26 -11.20
C THR A 135 -5.13 2.08 -11.41
N THR A 136 -4.11 1.93 -10.57
CA THR A 136 -3.08 0.91 -10.73
C THR A 136 -2.78 0.17 -9.42
N VAL A 137 -2.24 -1.01 -9.54
CA VAL A 137 -1.78 -1.84 -8.44
C VAL A 137 -0.42 -2.45 -8.77
N GLY A 138 0.46 -2.53 -7.77
CA GLY A 138 1.82 -3.02 -7.94
C GLY A 138 2.77 -1.98 -8.53
N VAL A 139 4.03 -2.35 -8.68
CA VAL A 139 5.09 -1.53 -9.29
C VAL A 139 5.93 -2.37 -10.24
N HIS A 140 6.65 -1.72 -11.14
CA HIS A 140 7.54 -2.37 -12.11
C HIS A 140 6.85 -3.53 -12.86
N ARG A 141 7.37 -4.75 -12.75
CA ARG A 141 6.87 -5.94 -13.46
C ARG A 141 5.47 -6.36 -13.01
N ARG A 142 5.05 -5.96 -11.81
CA ARG A 142 3.72 -6.27 -11.27
C ARG A 142 2.72 -5.14 -11.47
N LEU A 143 3.11 -4.04 -12.11
CA LEU A 143 2.21 -2.94 -12.39
C LEU A 143 1.07 -3.42 -13.30
N SER A 144 -0.15 -3.26 -12.84
CA SER A 144 -1.36 -3.54 -13.61
C SER A 144 -2.42 -2.48 -13.37
N ILE A 145 -3.28 -2.29 -14.37
CA ILE A 145 -4.40 -1.34 -14.32
C ILE A 145 -5.64 -2.09 -13.84
N TYR A 146 -6.47 -1.45 -13.06
CA TYR A 146 -7.79 -1.93 -12.69
C TYR A 146 -8.84 -0.83 -12.88
N ASP A 147 -10.10 -1.23 -13.01
CA ASP A 147 -11.24 -0.31 -13.05
C ASP A 147 -12.36 -0.83 -12.14
N ASN A 148 -12.38 -0.33 -10.92
CA ASN A 148 -13.43 -0.62 -9.95
C ASN A 148 -13.62 0.58 -9.00
N ALA A 149 -14.86 1.06 -8.89
CA ALA A 149 -15.19 2.27 -8.13
C ALA A 149 -14.96 2.11 -6.61
N LEU A 150 -15.24 0.93 -6.04
CA LEU A 150 -15.06 0.67 -4.60
C LEU A 150 -13.59 0.64 -4.22
N ILE A 151 -12.76 -0.06 -5.04
CA ILE A 151 -11.31 -0.11 -4.83
C ILE A 151 -10.70 1.29 -5.01
N ARG A 152 -11.11 2.01 -6.06
CA ARG A 152 -10.67 3.40 -6.31
C ARG A 152 -10.99 4.31 -5.13
N ARG A 153 -12.20 4.18 -4.57
CA ARG A 153 -12.64 4.97 -3.42
C ARG A 153 -11.73 4.74 -2.20
N PHE A 154 -11.37 3.49 -1.91
CA PHE A 154 -10.41 3.18 -0.86
C PHE A 154 -9.02 3.74 -1.19
N ALA A 155 -8.55 3.53 -2.42
CA ALA A 155 -7.23 3.92 -2.89
C ALA A 155 -7.01 5.44 -2.94
N ALA A 156 -8.07 6.23 -3.09
CA ALA A 156 -8.00 7.69 -3.01
C ALA A 156 -7.58 8.20 -1.61
N VAL A 157 -7.80 7.40 -0.57
CA VAL A 157 -7.47 7.75 0.82
C VAL A 157 -6.27 6.97 1.34
N PHE A 158 -6.19 5.68 1.02
CA PHE A 158 -5.19 4.74 1.53
C PHE A 158 -4.53 3.95 0.40
N GLY A 159 -3.21 4.11 0.24
CA GLY A 159 -2.48 3.41 -0.83
C GLY A 159 -1.06 3.90 -0.98
N CYS A 160 -0.64 4.13 -2.22
CA CYS A 160 0.64 4.75 -2.50
C CYS A 160 0.65 6.17 -1.93
N PRO A 161 1.59 6.49 -1.02
CA PRO A 161 1.57 7.77 -0.33
C PRO A 161 1.74 8.93 -1.31
N THR A 162 1.03 10.02 -1.04
CA THR A 162 1.25 11.30 -1.72
C THR A 162 1.29 12.43 -0.70
N PHE A 163 2.10 13.45 -0.98
CA PHE A 163 2.33 14.58 -0.12
C PHE A 163 1.98 15.88 -0.83
N ARG A 164 1.91 16.96 -0.07
CA ARG A 164 2.03 18.35 -0.51
C ARG A 164 3.07 18.99 0.40
N LEU A 165 4.14 19.51 -0.18
CA LEU A 165 5.23 20.12 0.56
C LEU A 165 5.25 21.63 0.32
N THR A 166 5.47 22.40 1.37
CA THR A 166 5.74 23.83 1.29
C THR A 166 7.20 24.06 1.58
N ILE A 167 7.89 24.80 0.71
CA ILE A 167 9.31 25.10 0.82
C ILE A 167 9.49 26.58 1.16
N GLU A 168 10.28 26.84 2.21
CA GLU A 168 10.68 28.19 2.62
C GLU A 168 12.18 28.18 2.93
N GLU A 169 12.91 29.15 2.44
CA GLU A 169 14.36 29.33 2.70
C GLU A 169 15.18 28.04 2.42
N GLY A 170 14.85 27.30 1.35
CA GLY A 170 15.55 26.05 0.99
C GLY A 170 15.29 24.86 1.93
N ARG A 171 14.27 24.93 2.76
CA ARG A 171 13.86 23.88 3.70
C ARG A 171 12.40 23.53 3.53
N VAL A 172 12.05 22.30 3.89
CA VAL A 172 10.65 21.87 4.01
C VAL A 172 10.04 22.62 5.22
N ALA A 173 9.17 23.59 4.96
CA ALA A 173 8.46 24.32 6.03
C ALA A 173 7.26 23.51 6.53
N GLN A 174 6.49 22.89 5.61
CA GLN A 174 5.34 22.09 5.95
C GLN A 174 5.29 20.84 5.06
N ALA A 175 4.73 19.76 5.62
CA ALA A 175 4.44 18.53 4.88
C ALA A 175 3.02 18.04 5.23
N GLU A 176 2.16 17.99 4.25
CA GLU A 176 0.78 17.49 4.35
C GLU A 176 0.68 16.15 3.61
N VAL A 177 -0.02 15.18 4.21
CA VAL A 177 -0.34 13.91 3.55
C VAL A 177 -1.64 14.08 2.78
N THR A 178 -1.60 13.93 1.47
CA THR A 178 -2.79 13.99 0.61
C THR A 178 -3.40 12.61 0.40
N ARG A 179 -2.57 11.54 0.39
CA ARG A 179 -3.00 10.15 0.49
C ARG A 179 -2.07 9.41 1.44
N ASP A 180 -2.65 8.70 2.43
CA ASP A 180 -1.87 7.97 3.44
C ASP A 180 -1.54 6.55 2.97
N SER A 181 -0.43 6.01 3.46
CA SER A 181 -0.24 4.57 3.48
C SER A 181 -1.22 3.94 4.47
N ALA A 182 -1.84 2.81 4.16
CA ALA A 182 -2.82 2.17 5.04
C ALA A 182 -2.26 1.86 6.46
N CYS A 183 -0.94 1.69 6.60
CA CYS A 183 -0.26 1.52 7.89
C CYS A 183 -0.03 2.84 8.66
N GLY A 184 -0.17 4.01 8.03
CA GLY A 184 0.08 5.33 8.62
C GLY A 184 1.52 5.85 8.49
N CYS A 185 2.36 5.18 7.71
CA CYS A 185 3.77 5.57 7.52
C CYS A 185 3.91 6.96 6.90
N ALA A 186 3.06 7.33 5.93
CA ALA A 186 3.13 8.65 5.30
C ALA A 186 2.98 9.79 6.30
N ARG A 187 2.10 9.64 7.30
CA ARG A 187 1.94 10.63 8.37
C ARG A 187 3.16 10.75 9.27
N HIS A 188 3.81 9.61 9.56
CA HIS A 188 5.05 9.62 10.31
C HIS A 188 6.13 10.40 9.55
N VAL A 189 6.26 10.16 8.25
CA VAL A 189 7.21 10.89 7.39
C VAL A 189 6.87 12.37 7.34
N ALA A 190 5.62 12.75 7.05
CA ALA A 190 5.20 14.15 6.98
C ALA A 190 5.43 14.90 8.30
N HIS A 191 5.21 14.24 9.45
CA HIS A 191 5.44 14.84 10.77
C HIS A 191 6.92 15.18 11.04
N ASN A 192 7.85 14.41 10.46
CA ASN A 192 9.28 14.50 10.75
C ASN A 192 10.11 15.16 9.62
N LEU A 193 9.50 15.56 8.50
CA LEU A 193 10.18 16.26 7.40
C LEU A 193 10.40 17.76 7.65
N PRO A 194 9.51 18.52 8.31
CA PRO A 194 9.70 19.94 8.49
C PRO A 194 11.07 20.31 9.11
N GLY A 195 11.65 21.40 8.62
CA GLY A 195 12.99 21.86 8.98
C GLY A 195 14.14 21.22 8.21
N THR A 196 13.86 20.18 7.39
CA THR A 196 14.88 19.47 6.59
C THR A 196 15.27 20.30 5.37
N PRO A 197 16.57 20.43 5.05
CA PRO A 197 16.99 20.98 3.76
C PRO A 197 16.37 20.21 2.59
N VAL A 198 15.99 20.90 1.52
CA VAL A 198 15.32 20.31 0.34
C VAL A 198 16.14 19.15 -0.23
N ASP A 199 17.46 19.35 -0.41
CA ASP A 199 18.35 18.34 -1.00
C ASP A 199 18.53 17.08 -0.13
N GLU A 200 18.21 17.14 1.16
CA GLU A 200 18.29 16.03 2.11
C GLU A 200 16.92 15.35 2.33
N ALA A 201 15.82 16.01 1.95
CA ALA A 201 14.47 15.59 2.33
C ALA A 201 14.07 14.24 1.74
N VAL A 202 14.51 13.94 0.51
CA VAL A 202 14.25 12.67 -0.17
C VAL A 202 14.90 11.50 0.57
N GLU A 203 16.18 11.62 0.92
CA GLU A 203 16.88 10.57 1.65
C GLU A 203 16.36 10.44 3.09
N LYS A 204 16.05 11.56 3.73
CA LYS A 204 15.43 11.55 5.06
C LYS A 204 14.08 10.87 5.07
N ALA A 205 13.25 11.03 4.03
CA ALA A 205 11.98 10.33 3.92
C ALA A 205 12.16 8.80 3.89
N GLY A 206 13.17 8.32 3.17
CA GLY A 206 13.55 6.89 3.16
C GLY A 206 13.98 6.40 4.54
N LEU A 207 14.82 7.15 5.24
CA LEU A 207 15.25 6.81 6.61
C LEU A 207 14.08 6.80 7.60
N LEU A 208 13.18 7.78 7.52
CA LEU A 208 11.98 7.84 8.35
C LEU A 208 11.06 6.64 8.10
N HIS A 209 10.93 6.20 6.85
CA HIS A 209 10.21 4.96 6.53
C HIS A 209 10.85 3.75 7.22
N HIS A 210 12.18 3.60 7.18
CA HIS A 210 12.89 2.50 7.84
C HIS A 210 12.71 2.51 9.36
N HIS A 211 12.59 3.68 9.98
CA HIS A 211 12.33 3.81 11.42
C HIS A 211 10.86 3.60 11.78
N PHE A 212 9.95 3.64 10.82
CA PHE A 212 8.55 3.32 11.05
C PHE A 212 8.36 1.80 11.09
N PRO A 213 7.56 1.25 12.01
CA PRO A 213 7.33 -0.19 12.08
C PRO A 213 6.38 -0.64 10.95
N CYS A 214 6.86 -0.64 9.74
CA CYS A 214 6.11 -0.98 8.51
C CYS A 214 5.69 -2.45 8.48
N LEU A 215 6.31 -3.36 9.12
CA LEU A 215 5.98 -4.81 9.16
C LEU A 215 5.90 -5.53 7.79
N ALA A 216 6.20 -4.86 6.67
CA ALA A 216 6.39 -5.54 5.40
C ALA A 216 7.67 -6.40 5.44
N SER A 217 7.68 -7.49 4.69
CA SER A 217 8.76 -8.47 4.73
C SER A 217 10.13 -7.88 4.39
N MET A 218 11.14 -8.22 5.20
CA MET A 218 12.55 -7.99 4.92
C MET A 218 13.20 -9.14 4.12
N ALA A 219 12.48 -10.23 3.89
CA ALA A 219 12.95 -11.29 3.02
C ALA A 219 12.96 -10.82 1.56
N GLN A 220 13.96 -11.26 0.79
CA GLN A 220 14.03 -10.98 -0.64
C GLN A 220 12.79 -11.53 -1.34
N ASP A 221 12.10 -10.64 -2.06
CA ASP A 221 10.93 -11.00 -2.84
C ASP A 221 11.32 -11.36 -4.28
N PRO A 222 10.81 -12.46 -4.83
CA PRO A 222 11.19 -12.93 -6.16
C PRO A 222 10.74 -11.99 -7.30
N ASP A 223 9.69 -11.22 -7.13
CA ASP A 223 9.19 -10.30 -8.17
C ASP A 223 10.04 -9.04 -8.28
N TYR A 224 10.63 -8.60 -7.17
CA TYR A 224 11.39 -7.34 -7.11
C TYR A 224 12.89 -7.55 -6.98
N LEU A 225 13.35 -8.75 -6.61
CA LEU A 225 14.74 -9.05 -6.24
C LEU A 225 15.23 -8.19 -5.06
N ASP A 226 14.31 -7.69 -4.27
CA ASP A 226 14.52 -6.83 -3.10
C ASP A 226 13.46 -7.14 -2.03
N ALA A 227 13.63 -6.62 -0.83
CA ALA A 227 12.65 -6.77 0.24
C ALA A 227 11.43 -5.89 0.00
N LEU A 228 10.22 -6.36 0.33
CA LEU A 228 8.99 -5.55 0.20
C LEU A 228 9.04 -4.28 1.06
N MET A 229 9.75 -4.32 2.19
CA MET A 229 9.98 -3.13 3.01
C MET A 229 10.82 -2.07 2.27
N HIS A 230 11.84 -2.48 1.51
CA HIS A 230 12.62 -1.54 0.69
C HIS A 230 11.78 -0.97 -0.45
N VAL A 231 11.01 -1.81 -1.14
CA VAL A 231 10.07 -1.36 -2.19
C VAL A 231 9.11 -0.30 -1.63
N SER A 232 8.56 -0.53 -0.43
CA SER A 232 7.71 0.44 0.26
C SER A 232 8.45 1.76 0.58
N GLY A 233 9.72 1.67 0.98
CA GLY A 233 10.58 2.83 1.23
C GLY A 233 10.84 3.64 -0.04
N HIS A 234 11.06 2.98 -1.18
CA HIS A 234 11.20 3.65 -2.47
C HIS A 234 9.93 4.42 -2.86
N LEU A 235 8.76 3.84 -2.66
CA LEU A 235 7.48 4.54 -2.92
C LEU A 235 7.34 5.83 -2.11
N VAL A 236 7.75 5.82 -0.85
CA VAL A 236 7.74 7.02 0.01
C VAL A 236 8.76 8.05 -0.47
N ARG A 237 9.99 7.63 -0.80
CA ARG A 237 11.03 8.51 -1.35
C ARG A 237 10.60 9.17 -2.66
N ASP A 238 10.05 8.38 -3.56
CA ASP A 238 9.62 8.85 -4.88
C ASP A 238 8.45 9.82 -4.76
N ALA A 239 7.53 9.61 -3.83
CA ALA A 239 6.46 10.55 -3.53
C ALA A 239 6.98 11.90 -3.00
N VAL A 240 7.97 11.89 -2.12
CA VAL A 240 8.63 13.12 -1.63
C VAL A 240 9.46 13.79 -2.74
N ARG A 241 10.18 12.99 -3.53
CA ARG A 241 10.97 13.51 -4.65
C ARG A 241 10.10 14.23 -5.69
N HIS A 242 8.95 13.65 -6.01
CA HIS A 242 8.00 14.24 -6.96
C HIS A 242 7.55 15.64 -6.54
N GLU A 243 7.27 15.85 -5.25
CA GLU A 243 6.89 17.16 -4.71
C GLU A 243 8.04 18.19 -4.69
N LEU A 244 9.28 17.71 -4.72
CA LEU A 244 10.48 18.56 -4.63
C LEU A 244 11.18 18.74 -5.98
N GLU A 245 10.70 18.15 -7.07
CA GLU A 245 11.41 18.05 -8.35
C GLU A 245 11.92 19.40 -8.85
N ASP A 246 11.07 20.43 -8.76
CA ASP A 246 11.43 21.80 -9.19
C ASP A 246 12.36 22.54 -8.21
N SER A 247 12.55 22.01 -7.00
CA SER A 247 13.31 22.65 -5.92
C SER A 247 14.65 21.96 -5.62
N LEU A 248 14.87 20.75 -6.19
CA LEU A 248 16.11 19.99 -5.99
C LEU A 248 17.27 20.62 -6.78
N THR A 249 18.43 20.67 -6.14
CA THR A 249 19.67 21.06 -6.85
C THR A 249 20.02 19.97 -7.88
N PRO A 250 20.21 20.34 -9.16
CA PRO A 250 20.62 19.37 -10.18
C PRO A 250 21.95 18.71 -9.81
N VAL A 251 22.00 17.39 -9.77
CA VAL A 251 23.25 16.65 -9.53
C VAL A 251 24.13 16.76 -10.77
N ALA A 252 25.18 17.62 -10.70
CA ALA A 252 26.19 17.68 -11.74
C ALA A 252 27.17 16.51 -11.52
N TYR A 253 27.12 15.50 -12.38
CA TYR A 253 28.16 14.47 -12.41
C TYR A 253 29.45 15.09 -12.95
N LEU A 254 30.48 15.19 -12.12
CA LEU A 254 31.83 15.50 -12.57
C LEU A 254 32.27 14.41 -13.55
N ARG A 255 32.49 14.77 -14.82
CA ARG A 255 33.13 13.83 -15.77
C ARG A 255 34.51 13.51 -15.23
N PRO A 256 34.91 12.23 -15.13
CA PRO A 256 36.28 11.88 -14.75
C PRO A 256 37.26 12.57 -15.69
N HIS A 257 38.20 13.32 -15.16
CA HIS A 257 39.31 13.85 -15.94
C HIS A 257 40.02 12.71 -16.67
N GLY A 258 40.12 12.74 -18.01
CA GLY A 258 40.82 11.77 -18.81
C GLY A 258 40.02 10.89 -19.76
N ARG A 259 38.71 11.06 -19.89
CA ARG A 259 37.96 10.47 -21.00
C ARG A 259 38.07 11.37 -22.24
N VAL A 260 38.94 10.97 -23.20
CA VAL A 260 38.99 11.54 -24.56
C VAL A 260 37.63 11.22 -25.21
N ASP A 261 36.94 12.24 -25.73
CA ASP A 261 35.74 12.05 -26.56
C ASP A 261 36.13 11.26 -27.81
N PRO A 262 35.50 10.11 -28.11
CA PRO A 262 35.89 9.31 -29.28
C PRO A 262 35.43 9.92 -30.63
N GLY A 263 35.18 11.21 -30.69
CA GLY A 263 34.65 11.92 -31.88
C GLY A 263 35.44 13.13 -32.34
N LYS A 264 36.63 13.42 -31.84
CA LYS A 264 37.51 14.44 -32.43
C LYS A 264 38.75 13.76 -32.96
N GLU A 265 38.69 13.26 -34.23
CA GLU A 265 39.84 13.14 -35.06
C GLU A 265 40.28 14.55 -35.45
N GLU A 266 41.49 14.94 -35.04
CA GLU A 266 42.13 16.16 -35.51
C GLU A 266 42.42 15.98 -36.99
N GLY A 267 41.78 16.87 -37.80
CA GLY A 267 42.18 17.07 -39.20
C GLY A 267 43.26 18.12 -39.31
#